data_4ec19602f12fd011e642ea5030decb42
#
_entry.id   4ec19602f12fd011e642ea5030decb42
#
_cell.length_a   1.000
_cell.length_b   1.000
_cell.length_c   1.000
_cell.angle_alpha   90.00
_cell.angle_beta   90.00
_cell.angle_gamma   90.00
#
_symmetry.space_group_name_H-M   'P 1'
#
loop_
_entity.id
_entity.type
_entity.pdbx_description
1 polymer ?
#
loop_
_entity_poly.entity_id
_entity_poly.type
_entity_poly.pdbx_seq_one_letter_code
_entity_poly.pdbx_strand_id
1 'polypeptide(L)'
;MAIDRRSRFVHLAVRDDETEASATAFLGEALAAFPFRVTHVLTDRGSCFTAEGFEKACREHGVEHRKTRPYTPRTNGMAERFNGRVQREVLGITVAGHRDLERLLAGFNRAYNARRQRVLDGRSPDEVVRERLQQDTSLANPGYRPPSDPCALPKAMLVVKRANDVSQPDI
;
A
#
# COMPACT_ATOMS: atom_id res chain seq x y z
N MET A 1 -3.22 -3.06 -3.76
CA MET A 1 -2.74 -2.51 -2.49
C MET A 1 -2.76 -3.56 -1.39
N ALA A 2 -1.84 -3.47 -0.43
CA ALA A 2 -1.81 -4.28 0.78
C ALA A 2 -1.75 -3.38 2.02
N ILE A 3 -2.43 -3.76 3.11
CA ILE A 3 -2.44 -3.02 4.37
C ILE A 3 -2.39 -3.99 5.55
N ASP A 4 -1.45 -3.77 6.48
CA ASP A 4 -1.42 -4.54 7.72
C ASP A 4 -2.51 -4.08 8.68
N ARG A 5 -3.26 -5.03 9.22
CA ARG A 5 -4.38 -4.73 10.11
C ARG A 5 -3.96 -4.10 11.42
N ARG A 6 -2.78 -4.39 11.92
CA ARG A 6 -2.33 -3.97 13.24
C ARG A 6 -1.56 -2.65 13.20
N SER A 7 -0.56 -2.56 12.35
CA SER A 7 0.26 -1.35 12.24
C SER A 7 -0.31 -0.30 11.28
N ARG A 8 -1.26 -0.67 10.42
CA ARG A 8 -1.74 0.14 9.30
C ARG A 8 -0.66 0.42 8.26
N PHE A 9 0.46 -0.26 8.32
CA PHE A 9 1.49 -0.15 7.30
C PHE A 9 0.94 -0.59 5.95
N VAL A 10 1.25 0.17 4.90
CA VAL A 10 0.70 -0.05 3.56
C VAL A 10 1.78 -0.23 2.52
N HIS A 11 1.45 -0.99 1.47
CA HIS A 11 2.19 -1.06 0.22
C HIS A 11 1.20 -0.89 -0.95
N LEU A 12 1.56 -0.01 -1.89
CA LEU A 12 0.80 0.31 -3.09
C LEU A 12 1.67 0.09 -4.32
N ALA A 13 1.10 -0.50 -5.34
CA ALA A 13 1.68 -0.56 -6.68
C ALA A 13 0.58 -0.43 -7.73
N VAL A 14 0.94 0.04 -8.92
CA VAL A 14 0.08 0.07 -10.10
C VAL A 14 0.16 -1.28 -10.80
N ARG A 15 -0.94 -1.70 -11.37
CA ARG A 15 -1.03 -2.83 -12.30
C ARG A 15 -1.93 -2.42 -13.46
N ASP A 16 -1.63 -2.95 -14.63
CA ASP A 16 -2.37 -2.65 -15.85
C ASP A 16 -3.68 -3.43 -15.93
N ASP A 17 -3.77 -4.54 -15.18
CA ASP A 17 -4.92 -5.43 -15.18
C ASP A 17 -5.17 -6.07 -13.80
N GLU A 18 -6.31 -6.77 -13.70
CA GLU A 18 -6.72 -7.55 -12.51
C GLU A 18 -6.58 -9.07 -12.77
N THR A 19 -5.52 -9.48 -13.46
CA THR A 19 -5.25 -10.89 -13.73
C THR A 19 -4.64 -11.61 -12.53
N GLU A 20 -4.69 -12.95 -12.54
CA GLU A 20 -3.99 -13.81 -11.59
C GLU A 20 -2.49 -13.52 -11.56
N ALA A 21 -1.86 -13.32 -12.74
CA ALA A 21 -0.44 -13.01 -12.86
C ALA A 21 -0.09 -11.69 -12.16
N SER A 22 -0.89 -10.64 -12.39
CA SER A 22 -0.72 -9.34 -11.74
C SER A 22 -0.94 -9.42 -10.23
N ALA A 23 -1.93 -10.18 -9.77
CA ALA A 23 -2.17 -10.40 -8.34
C ALA A 23 -1.02 -11.15 -7.66
N THR A 24 -0.47 -12.19 -8.32
CA THR A 24 0.66 -12.97 -7.85
C THR A 24 1.95 -12.15 -7.79
N ALA A 25 2.23 -11.35 -8.83
CA ALA A 25 3.37 -10.44 -8.85
C ALA A 25 3.26 -9.40 -7.73
N PHE A 26 2.07 -8.83 -7.52
CA PHE A 26 1.82 -7.88 -6.43
C PHE A 26 1.99 -8.52 -5.04
N LEU A 27 1.59 -9.78 -4.87
CA LEU A 27 1.82 -10.52 -3.62
C LEU A 27 3.32 -10.56 -3.29
N GLY A 28 4.16 -11.00 -4.24
CA GLY A 28 5.61 -11.07 -4.05
C GLY A 28 6.21 -9.71 -3.69
N GLU A 29 5.82 -8.65 -4.39
CA GLU A 29 6.28 -7.28 -4.08
C GLU A 29 5.84 -6.82 -2.69
N ALA A 30 4.58 -7.05 -2.33
CA ALA A 30 4.08 -6.67 -1.01
C ALA A 30 4.81 -7.40 0.10
N LEU A 31 5.05 -8.71 -0.06
CA LEU A 31 5.82 -9.50 0.92
C LEU A 31 7.25 -8.99 1.09
N ALA A 32 7.89 -8.54 0.01
CA ALA A 32 9.23 -7.95 0.07
C ALA A 32 9.23 -6.53 0.66
N ALA A 33 8.15 -5.77 0.46
CA ALA A 33 8.03 -4.38 0.90
C ALA A 33 7.66 -4.24 2.38
N PHE A 34 7.10 -5.28 3.01
CA PHE A 34 6.80 -5.23 4.43
C PHE A 34 8.06 -5.51 5.28
N PRO A 35 8.40 -4.65 6.26
CA PRO A 35 9.57 -4.84 7.11
C PRO A 35 9.42 -5.98 8.12
N PHE A 36 8.26 -6.59 8.19
CA PHE A 36 7.93 -7.72 9.05
C PHE A 36 7.44 -8.92 8.23
N ARG A 37 7.58 -10.11 8.81
CA ARG A 37 7.11 -11.35 8.19
C ARG A 37 5.59 -11.38 8.13
N VAL A 38 5.05 -11.57 6.95
CA VAL A 38 3.62 -11.77 6.69
C VAL A 38 3.31 -13.26 6.78
N THR A 39 2.37 -13.64 7.63
CA THR A 39 1.96 -15.05 7.81
C THR A 39 0.58 -15.33 7.20
N HIS A 40 -0.26 -14.31 7.05
CA HIS A 40 -1.62 -14.44 6.54
C HIS A 40 -1.94 -13.31 5.59
N VAL A 41 -2.62 -13.63 4.50
CA VAL A 41 -3.18 -12.68 3.56
C VAL A 41 -4.69 -12.85 3.50
N LEU A 42 -5.43 -11.76 3.66
CA LEU A 42 -6.88 -11.74 3.52
C LEU A 42 -7.24 -10.99 2.24
N THR A 43 -7.93 -11.64 1.33
CA THR A 43 -8.46 -11.03 0.10
C THR A 43 -9.98 -11.10 0.06
N ASP A 44 -10.58 -10.35 -0.84
CA ASP A 44 -11.95 -10.62 -1.26
C ASP A 44 -12.01 -11.88 -2.13
N ARG A 45 -13.14 -12.08 -2.80
CA ARG A 45 -13.38 -13.24 -3.68
C ARG A 45 -13.24 -12.88 -5.17
N GLY A 46 -12.45 -11.86 -5.49
CA GLY A 46 -12.12 -11.53 -6.87
C GLY A 46 -11.52 -12.73 -7.62
N SER A 47 -11.79 -12.84 -8.91
CA SER A 47 -11.36 -13.98 -9.73
C SER A 47 -9.84 -14.18 -9.68
N CYS A 48 -9.07 -13.11 -9.67
CA CYS A 48 -7.60 -13.14 -9.59
C CYS A 48 -7.08 -13.74 -8.27
N PHE A 49 -7.84 -13.63 -7.16
CA PHE A 49 -7.47 -14.19 -5.86
C PHE A 49 -8.02 -15.59 -5.62
N THR A 50 -9.02 -16.01 -6.39
CA THR A 50 -9.59 -17.36 -6.28
C THR A 50 -8.95 -18.35 -7.23
N ALA A 51 -8.11 -17.88 -8.13
CA ALA A 51 -7.38 -18.69 -9.09
C ALA A 51 -6.32 -19.58 -8.42
N GLU A 52 -6.05 -20.74 -9.01
CA GLU A 52 -5.14 -21.73 -8.44
C GLU A 52 -3.70 -21.24 -8.32
N GLY A 53 -3.22 -20.43 -9.28
CA GLY A 53 -1.87 -19.89 -9.26
C GLY A 53 -1.65 -18.90 -8.12
N PHE A 54 -2.66 -18.10 -7.74
CA PHE A 54 -2.54 -17.22 -6.57
C PHE A 54 -2.45 -18.05 -5.28
N GLU A 55 -3.25 -19.09 -5.13
CA GLU A 55 -3.18 -20.01 -3.99
C GLU A 55 -1.84 -20.75 -3.93
N LYS A 56 -1.31 -21.16 -5.09
CA LYS A 56 0.01 -21.78 -5.21
C LYS A 56 1.10 -20.80 -4.76
N ALA A 57 1.07 -19.57 -5.25
CA ALA A 57 2.02 -18.53 -4.84
C ALA A 57 1.99 -18.25 -3.34
N CYS A 58 0.81 -18.19 -2.72
CA CYS A 58 0.70 -18.06 -1.27
C CYS A 58 1.39 -19.21 -0.54
N ARG A 59 1.20 -20.46 -1.00
CA ARG A 59 1.87 -21.65 -0.41
C ARG A 59 3.39 -21.59 -0.59
N GLU A 60 3.88 -21.21 -1.77
CA GLU A 60 5.32 -21.08 -2.06
C GLU A 60 6.00 -20.03 -1.18
N HIS A 61 5.29 -18.97 -0.86
CA HIS A 61 5.76 -17.94 0.09
C HIS A 61 5.52 -18.28 1.57
N GLY A 62 4.92 -19.43 1.88
CA GLY A 62 4.61 -19.82 3.26
C GLY A 62 3.55 -18.94 3.92
N VAL A 63 2.64 -18.38 3.14
CA VAL A 63 1.58 -17.48 3.59
C VAL A 63 0.23 -18.18 3.54
N GLU A 64 -0.52 -18.13 4.63
CA GLU A 64 -1.89 -18.65 4.68
C GLU A 64 -2.84 -17.66 3.98
N HIS A 65 -3.51 -18.12 2.94
CA HIS A 65 -4.51 -17.33 2.24
C HIS A 65 -5.90 -17.52 2.85
N ARG A 66 -6.54 -16.42 3.23
CA ARG A 66 -7.91 -16.37 3.74
C ARG A 66 -8.76 -15.49 2.85
N LYS A 67 -9.98 -15.93 2.58
CA LYS A 67 -10.97 -15.17 1.79
C LYS A 67 -12.02 -14.56 2.72
N THR A 68 -12.47 -13.34 2.41
CA THR A 68 -13.56 -12.70 3.16
C THR A 68 -14.83 -13.54 3.06
N ARG A 69 -15.61 -13.58 4.13
CA ARG A 69 -16.94 -14.20 4.09
C ARG A 69 -17.89 -13.34 3.28
N PRO A 70 -18.78 -13.96 2.47
CA PRO A 70 -19.84 -13.21 1.79
C PRO A 70 -20.65 -12.38 2.80
N TYR A 71 -21.09 -11.22 2.38
CA TYR A 71 -21.97 -10.34 3.20
C TYR A 71 -21.41 -9.94 4.57
N THR A 72 -20.09 -9.90 4.75
CA THR A 72 -19.49 -9.45 6.01
C THR A 72 -18.71 -8.15 5.80
N PRO A 73 -19.34 -6.96 5.80
CA PRO A 73 -18.72 -5.67 5.50
C PRO A 73 -17.55 -5.32 6.44
N ARG A 74 -17.55 -5.84 7.67
CA ARG A 74 -16.53 -5.56 8.68
C ARG A 74 -15.11 -6.04 8.30
N THR A 75 -15.00 -7.05 7.45
CA THR A 75 -13.69 -7.62 7.10
C THR A 75 -12.95 -6.82 6.05
N ASN A 76 -13.65 -6.08 5.18
CA ASN A 76 -13.05 -5.30 4.09
C ASN A 76 -13.04 -3.77 4.34
N GLY A 77 -13.78 -3.31 5.35
CA GLY A 77 -13.96 -1.87 5.60
C GLY A 77 -12.69 -1.06 5.87
N MET A 78 -11.55 -1.72 6.16
CA MET A 78 -10.26 -1.05 6.26
C MET A 78 -9.68 -0.78 4.87
N ALA A 79 -9.69 -1.78 4.00
CA ALA A 79 -9.24 -1.68 2.63
C ALA A 79 -10.10 -0.65 1.85
N GLU A 80 -11.40 -0.70 2.01
CA GLU A 80 -12.34 0.25 1.38
C GLU A 80 -12.08 1.70 1.81
N ARG A 81 -11.91 1.95 3.11
CA ARG A 81 -11.57 3.30 3.62
C ARG A 81 -10.24 3.79 3.09
N PHE A 82 -9.26 2.90 3.01
CA PHE A 82 -7.95 3.24 2.50
C PHE A 82 -8.00 3.50 0.99
N ASN A 83 -8.70 2.68 0.20
CA ASN A 83 -8.93 2.92 -1.23
C ASN A 83 -9.61 4.26 -1.47
N GLY A 84 -10.67 4.58 -0.72
CA GLY A 84 -11.33 5.88 -0.80
C GLY A 84 -10.39 7.05 -0.48
N ARG A 85 -9.39 6.85 0.37
CA ARG A 85 -8.35 7.85 0.63
C ARG A 85 -7.41 7.99 -0.57
N VAL A 86 -6.91 6.89 -1.13
CA VAL A 86 -6.04 6.90 -2.32
C VAL A 86 -6.74 7.60 -3.49
N GLN A 87 -8.02 7.29 -3.72
CA GLN A 87 -8.80 7.96 -4.77
C GLN A 87 -8.86 9.47 -4.57
N ARG A 88 -9.13 9.95 -3.38
CA ARG A 88 -9.24 11.39 -3.11
C ARG A 88 -7.89 12.12 -3.08
N GLU A 89 -6.86 11.50 -2.49
CA GLU A 89 -5.59 12.18 -2.24
C GLU A 89 -4.58 11.98 -3.39
N VAL A 90 -4.74 10.94 -4.21
CA VAL A 90 -3.80 10.57 -5.27
C VAL A 90 -4.46 10.61 -6.65
N LEU A 91 -5.51 9.82 -6.86
CA LEU A 91 -6.11 9.65 -8.19
C LEU A 91 -6.95 10.87 -8.64
N GLY A 92 -7.21 11.82 -7.74
CA GLY A 92 -7.76 13.14 -8.10
C GLY A 92 -6.74 14.08 -8.73
N ILE A 93 -5.44 13.72 -8.78
CA ILE A 93 -4.38 14.51 -9.37
C ILE A 93 -4.20 14.10 -10.82
N THR A 94 -4.23 15.07 -11.73
CA THR A 94 -3.94 14.80 -13.14
C THR A 94 -2.46 14.47 -13.31
N VAL A 95 -2.17 13.29 -13.83
CA VAL A 95 -0.80 12.81 -14.11
C VAL A 95 -0.58 12.69 -15.62
N ALA A 96 0.62 13.00 -16.09
CA ALA A 96 0.94 12.98 -17.51
C ALA A 96 1.17 11.56 -18.06
N GLY A 97 1.44 10.58 -17.19
CA GLY A 97 1.69 9.20 -17.61
C GLY A 97 1.83 8.21 -16.47
N HIS A 98 1.96 6.94 -16.84
CA HIS A 98 2.04 5.80 -15.91
C HIS A 98 3.20 5.94 -14.89
N ARG A 99 4.38 6.37 -15.34
CA ARG A 99 5.55 6.59 -14.47
C ARG A 99 5.33 7.66 -13.41
N ASP A 100 4.56 8.69 -13.75
CA ASP A 100 4.24 9.76 -12.78
C ASP A 100 3.26 9.26 -11.73
N LEU A 101 2.30 8.41 -12.12
CA LEU A 101 1.40 7.73 -11.19
C LEU A 101 2.17 6.81 -10.24
N GLU A 102 3.11 6.02 -10.73
CA GLU A 102 3.97 5.17 -9.88
C GLU A 102 4.77 5.98 -8.86
N ARG A 103 5.39 7.08 -9.29
CA ARG A 103 6.13 7.99 -8.40
C ARG A 103 5.23 8.62 -7.36
N LEU A 104 4.04 9.06 -7.77
CA LEU A 104 3.05 9.66 -6.89
C LEU A 104 2.58 8.67 -5.82
N LEU A 105 2.26 7.43 -6.23
CA LEU A 105 1.87 6.37 -5.31
C LEU A 105 3.00 5.95 -4.38
N ALA A 106 4.24 5.88 -4.86
CA ALA A 106 5.40 5.61 -4.02
C ALA A 106 5.64 6.73 -2.99
N GLY A 107 5.45 7.98 -3.39
CA GLY A 107 5.49 9.14 -2.49
C GLY A 107 4.38 9.11 -1.44
N PHE A 108 3.15 8.84 -1.86
CA PHE A 108 2.01 8.69 -0.98
C PHE A 108 2.21 7.55 0.02
N ASN A 109 2.72 6.41 -0.44
CA ASN A 109 3.00 5.23 0.38
C ASN A 109 3.95 5.57 1.54
N ARG A 110 5.06 6.24 1.24
CA ARG A 110 6.01 6.71 2.27
C ARG A 110 5.38 7.72 3.22
N ALA A 111 4.73 8.73 2.68
CA ALA A 111 4.07 9.77 3.47
C ALA A 111 2.99 9.19 4.40
N TYR A 112 2.21 8.22 3.91
CA TYR A 112 1.19 7.55 4.71
C TYR A 112 1.82 6.74 5.86
N ASN A 113 2.87 5.96 5.60
CA ASN A 113 3.52 5.12 6.60
C ASN A 113 4.26 5.96 7.67
N ALA A 114 4.76 7.13 7.31
CA ALA A 114 5.41 8.07 8.23
C ALA A 114 4.42 8.98 8.98
N ARG A 115 3.16 9.10 8.53
CA ARG A 115 2.17 10.02 9.11
C ARG A 115 1.55 9.45 10.37
N ARG A 116 1.54 10.25 11.45
CA ARG A 116 0.85 9.95 12.70
C ARG A 116 -0.66 9.79 12.48
N GLN A 117 -1.25 8.78 13.11
CA GLN A 117 -2.65 8.41 12.94
C GLN A 117 -3.35 8.30 14.28
N ARG A 118 -4.55 8.87 14.39
CA ARG A 118 -5.35 8.80 15.61
C ARG A 118 -5.69 7.35 16.01
N VAL A 119 -5.92 6.48 15.02
CA VAL A 119 -6.23 5.06 15.27
C VAL A 119 -5.05 4.25 15.79
N LEU A 120 -3.84 4.82 15.80
CA LEU A 120 -2.61 4.27 16.34
C LEU A 120 -2.12 5.06 17.57
N ASP A 121 -3.04 5.73 18.27
CA ASP A 121 -2.74 6.54 19.44
C ASP A 121 -1.69 7.62 19.17
N GLY A 122 -1.78 8.26 18.01
CA GLY A 122 -0.88 9.32 17.58
C GLY A 122 0.47 8.85 17.03
N ARG A 123 0.69 7.54 16.90
CA ARG A 123 1.88 6.97 16.25
C ARG A 123 1.69 6.85 14.75
N SER A 124 2.77 6.77 14.01
CA SER A 124 2.76 6.39 12.60
C SER A 124 2.83 4.86 12.43
N PRO A 125 2.41 4.33 11.27
CA PRO A 125 2.65 2.93 10.92
C PRO A 125 4.11 2.50 11.07
N ASP A 126 5.05 3.34 10.63
CA ASP A 126 6.50 3.08 10.76
C ASP A 126 6.95 2.96 12.22
N GLU A 127 6.45 3.87 13.09
CA GLU A 127 6.74 3.82 14.53
C GLU A 127 6.23 2.52 15.16
N VAL A 128 4.97 2.14 14.88
CA VAL A 128 4.37 0.91 15.39
C VAL A 128 5.13 -0.33 14.92
N VAL A 129 5.53 -0.38 13.66
CA VAL A 129 6.34 -1.49 13.12
C VAL A 129 7.70 -1.54 13.80
N ARG A 130 8.39 -0.41 13.93
CA ARG A 130 9.71 -0.34 14.57
C ARG A 130 9.67 -0.81 16.02
N GLU A 131 8.70 -0.33 16.80
CA GLU A 131 8.52 -0.74 18.19
C GLU A 131 8.30 -2.26 18.33
N ARG A 132 7.48 -2.83 17.46
CA ARG A 132 7.21 -4.28 17.47
C ARG A 132 8.43 -5.10 17.11
N LEU A 133 9.22 -4.66 16.12
CA LEU A 133 10.45 -5.36 15.73
C LEU A 133 11.54 -5.22 16.79
N GLN A 134 11.53 -4.15 17.59
CA GLN A 134 12.40 -4.02 18.75
C GLN A 134 12.00 -4.95 19.91
N GLN A 135 10.69 -5.15 20.09
CA GLN A 135 10.16 -6.07 21.13
C GLN A 135 10.35 -7.54 20.75
N ASP A 136 10.24 -7.86 19.47
CA ASP A 136 10.38 -9.22 18.94
C ASP A 136 11.03 -9.19 17.55
N THR A 137 12.34 -9.42 17.54
CA THR A 137 13.13 -9.44 16.31
C THR A 137 12.83 -10.63 15.42
N SER A 138 12.18 -11.68 15.91
CA SER A 138 11.78 -12.85 15.12
C SER A 138 10.71 -12.51 14.10
N LEU A 139 9.98 -11.41 14.32
CA LEU A 139 8.99 -10.88 13.38
C LEU A 139 9.60 -10.19 12.16
N ALA A 140 10.90 -9.89 12.18
CA ALA A 140 11.54 -9.19 11.08
C ALA A 140 11.49 -10.02 9.78
N ASN A 141 11.30 -9.31 8.67
CA ASN A 141 11.39 -9.90 7.34
C ASN A 141 12.86 -9.90 6.89
N PRO A 142 13.52 -11.06 6.76
CA PRO A 142 14.93 -11.12 6.38
C PRO A 142 15.19 -10.64 4.94
N GLY A 143 14.14 -10.66 4.11
CA GLY A 143 14.19 -10.16 2.73
C GLY A 143 13.90 -8.66 2.58
N TYR A 144 13.53 -7.97 3.66
CA TYR A 144 13.23 -6.55 3.60
C TYR A 144 14.48 -5.72 3.33
N ARG A 145 14.38 -4.90 2.30
CA ARG A 145 15.38 -3.86 2.02
C ARG A 145 14.68 -2.51 2.15
N PRO A 146 15.04 -1.70 3.16
CA PRO A 146 14.47 -0.36 3.26
C PRO A 146 14.78 0.39 1.96
N PRO A 147 13.85 1.24 1.47
CA PRO A 147 14.13 2.09 0.33
C PRO A 147 15.41 2.88 0.60
N SER A 148 16.39 2.77 -0.29
CA SER A 148 17.61 3.53 -0.23
C SER A 148 17.25 5.01 -0.25
N ASP A 149 17.48 5.69 0.87
CA ASP A 149 17.32 7.10 1.08
C ASP A 149 15.86 7.64 1.11
N PRO A 150 15.30 7.93 2.29
CA PRO A 150 14.05 8.66 2.41
C PRO A 150 14.12 10.10 1.85
N CYS A 151 15.30 10.61 1.53
CA CYS A 151 15.56 11.95 1.01
C CYS A 151 15.85 11.99 -0.50
N ALA A 152 15.88 10.86 -1.18
CA ALA A 152 16.13 10.76 -2.63
C ALA A 152 14.93 11.19 -3.51
N LEU A 153 13.94 11.85 -2.96
CA LEU A 153 13.05 12.67 -3.77
C LEU A 153 13.84 13.90 -4.23
N PRO A 154 13.93 14.17 -5.54
CA PRO A 154 14.45 15.45 -5.97
C PRO A 154 13.67 16.55 -5.26
N LYS A 155 14.37 17.51 -4.65
CA LYS A 155 13.83 18.67 -3.94
C LYS A 155 12.89 19.55 -4.78
N ALA A 156 12.54 19.11 -5.97
CA ALA A 156 11.85 19.86 -7.03
C ALA A 156 10.43 19.38 -7.31
N MET A 157 9.71 18.73 -6.38
CA MET A 157 8.33 18.42 -6.68
C MET A 157 7.41 18.39 -5.46
N LEU A 158 7.14 19.57 -4.97
CA LEU A 158 5.90 19.85 -4.23
C LEU A 158 5.43 21.28 -4.49
N VAL A 159 5.28 21.63 -5.76
CA VAL A 159 4.39 22.73 -6.16
C VAL A 159 3.24 22.10 -6.92
N VAL A 160 2.28 21.58 -6.17
CA VAL A 160 0.97 21.24 -6.72
C VAL A 160 0.25 22.57 -6.91
N LYS A 161 0.30 23.16 -8.10
CA LYS A 161 -0.63 24.21 -8.48
C LYS A 161 -2.02 23.57 -8.48
N ARG A 162 -2.89 24.05 -7.60
CA ARG A 162 -4.33 23.71 -7.67
C ARG A 162 -4.85 24.20 -9.01
N ALA A 163 -5.64 23.36 -9.69
CA ALA A 163 -6.22 23.62 -10.99
C ALA A 163 -7.27 24.77 -11.03
N ASN A 164 -7.31 25.66 -10.04
CA ASN A 164 -8.24 26.77 -9.93
C ASN A 164 -7.61 28.16 -10.02
N ASP A 165 -6.33 28.26 -10.41
CA ASP A 165 -5.70 29.55 -10.68
C ASP A 165 -5.61 29.80 -12.19
N VAL A 166 -6.76 29.78 -12.82
CA VAL A 166 -6.93 30.41 -14.14
C VAL A 166 -7.19 31.88 -13.86
N SER A 167 -6.11 32.66 -13.87
CA SER A 167 -6.21 34.12 -13.92
C SER A 167 -7.02 34.52 -15.12
N GLN A 168 -8.11 35.25 -14.88
CA GLN A 168 -8.83 35.95 -15.95
C GLN A 168 -7.86 36.94 -16.61
N PRO A 169 -7.87 37.07 -17.93
CA PRO A 169 -7.16 38.15 -18.59
C PRO A 169 -7.86 39.46 -18.28
N ASP A 170 -7.09 40.42 -17.77
CA ASP A 170 -7.50 41.80 -17.66
C ASP A 170 -7.91 42.35 -19.03
N ILE A 171 -9.12 42.96 -19.09
CA ILE A 171 -9.58 43.80 -20.19
C ILE A 171 -9.25 45.25 -19.87
#